data_0731c3ddc7184f9f7518376db2a6139f
#
_entry.id   0731c3ddc7184f9f7518376db2a6139f
#
_cell.length_a   1.000
_cell.length_b   1.000
_cell.length_c   1.000
_cell.angle_alpha   90.00
_cell.angle_beta   90.00
_cell.angle_gamma   90.00
#
_symmetry.space_group_name_H-M   'P 1'
#
loop_
_entity.id
_entity.type
_entity.pdbx_description
1 polymer ?
#
loop_
_entity_poly.entity_id
_entity_poly.type
_entity_poly.pdbx_seq_one_letter_code
_entity_poly.pdbx_strand_id
1 'polypeptide(L)'
;MRSCNLTVVAMLVAACQTVPVVTTPAPAPVAPLPTELLGPENFTGIPERGARAKALFVEAGKVLTHARCTNCHPAGDSPRQGDPGKLHEPPVTRGAGGHGTFLNACHACHQDRNSPDAPVPGAPMWHLAPRSMAWHGVALAQLCAQLKDPTRNGNRNLEQIIEHSAHDPLVGWAWAPGPGRTPAPGTQERFGALLAAWVEAGADCPD
;
A
#
# COMPACT_ATOMS: atom_id res chain seq x y z
N MET A 1 -7.66 16.62 88.24
CA MET A 1 -7.04 15.55 87.46
C MET A 1 -7.42 15.71 86.01
N ARG A 2 -6.51 16.20 85.16
CA ARG A 2 -6.75 16.40 83.72
C ARG A 2 -5.83 15.43 82.96
N SER A 3 -6.43 14.45 82.32
CA SER A 3 -5.74 13.51 81.44
C SER A 3 -5.36 14.18 80.13
N CYS A 4 -4.11 14.16 79.77
CA CYS A 4 -3.56 14.60 78.50
C CYS A 4 -3.50 13.44 77.53
N ASN A 5 -4.37 13.43 76.51
CA ASN A 5 -4.31 12.42 75.46
C ASN A 5 -3.29 12.89 74.38
N LEU A 6 -2.23 12.13 74.24
CA LEU A 6 -1.22 12.28 73.17
C LEU A 6 -1.71 11.57 71.93
N THR A 7 -2.07 12.33 70.89
CA THR A 7 -2.40 11.76 69.54
C THR A 7 -1.11 11.64 68.72
N VAL A 8 -0.70 10.41 68.45
CA VAL A 8 0.42 10.11 67.54
C VAL A 8 -0.06 10.18 66.09
N VAL A 9 0.44 11.17 65.38
CA VAL A 9 0.20 11.31 63.92
C VAL A 9 1.27 10.49 63.19
N ALA A 10 0.86 9.36 62.58
CA ALA A 10 1.72 8.60 61.71
C ALA A 10 1.83 9.26 60.33
N MET A 11 3.01 9.77 59.97
CA MET A 11 3.32 10.24 58.63
C MET A 11 3.54 9.03 57.68
N LEU A 12 2.64 8.84 56.75
CA LEU A 12 2.80 7.92 55.64
C LEU A 12 3.74 8.55 54.58
N VAL A 13 4.95 8.08 54.47
CA VAL A 13 5.88 8.44 53.38
C VAL A 13 5.49 7.64 52.14
N ALA A 14 4.87 8.28 51.17
CA ALA A 14 4.60 7.70 49.87
C ALA A 14 5.92 7.58 49.05
N ALA A 15 6.43 6.37 48.90
CA ALA A 15 7.56 6.08 48.04
C ALA A 15 7.10 6.21 46.55
N CYS A 16 7.56 7.23 45.86
CA CYS A 16 7.43 7.32 44.40
C CYS A 16 8.26 6.21 43.75
N GLN A 17 7.61 5.17 43.29
CA GLN A 17 8.25 4.15 42.46
C GLN A 17 8.40 4.71 41.03
N THR A 18 9.64 4.91 40.59
CA THR A 18 9.95 5.24 39.19
C THR A 18 9.74 4.00 38.32
N VAL A 19 8.72 4.06 37.46
CA VAL A 19 8.48 3.03 36.45
C VAL A 19 9.57 3.12 35.39
N PRO A 20 10.31 2.04 35.06
CA PRO A 20 11.32 2.08 34.02
C PRO A 20 10.64 2.39 32.66
N VAL A 21 11.14 3.43 32.00
CA VAL A 21 10.74 3.77 30.62
C VAL A 21 11.30 2.68 29.71
N VAL A 22 10.43 1.83 29.18
CA VAL A 22 10.78 0.88 28.15
C VAL A 22 10.99 1.68 26.85
N THR A 23 12.24 1.95 26.51
CA THR A 23 12.60 2.53 25.22
C THR A 23 12.41 1.48 24.13
N THR A 24 11.37 1.60 23.34
CA THR A 24 11.21 0.82 22.10
C THR A 24 12.38 1.17 21.17
N PRO A 25 13.14 0.20 20.64
CA PRO A 25 14.21 0.48 19.70
C PRO A 25 13.63 1.20 18.47
N ALA A 26 14.35 2.19 17.97
CA ALA A 26 13.98 2.88 16.75
C ALA A 26 13.83 1.87 15.60
N PRO A 27 12.80 2.01 14.72
CA PRO A 27 12.65 1.12 13.58
C PRO A 27 13.93 1.17 12.73
N ALA A 28 14.38 0.00 12.28
CA ALA A 28 15.52 -0.12 11.40
C ALA A 28 15.32 0.74 10.14
N PRO A 29 16.39 1.34 9.56
CA PRO A 29 16.28 2.09 8.32
C PRO A 29 15.66 1.21 7.24
N VAL A 30 14.58 1.68 6.64
CA VAL A 30 13.94 1.01 5.51
C VAL A 30 14.90 1.09 4.32
N ALA A 31 15.22 -0.06 3.72
CA ALA A 31 16.04 -0.09 2.52
C ALA A 31 15.41 0.78 1.43
N PRO A 32 16.20 1.53 0.63
CA PRO A 32 15.67 2.31 -0.48
C PRO A 32 14.88 1.40 -1.43
N LEU A 33 13.69 1.87 -1.86
CA LEU A 33 12.86 1.14 -2.80
C LEU A 33 13.61 0.95 -4.14
N PRO A 34 13.52 -0.22 -4.78
CA PRO A 34 14.13 -0.42 -6.07
C PRO A 34 13.54 0.56 -7.08
N THR A 35 14.40 1.30 -7.77
CA THR A 35 14.02 2.25 -8.82
C THR A 35 13.94 1.58 -10.19
N GLU A 36 14.57 0.40 -10.34
CA GLU A 36 14.63 -0.35 -11.58
C GLU A 36 13.64 -1.51 -11.60
N LEU A 37 12.97 -1.67 -12.73
CA LEU A 37 12.09 -2.78 -13.05
C LEU A 37 12.65 -3.49 -14.29
N LEU A 38 13.02 -4.76 -14.17
CA LEU A 38 13.47 -5.58 -15.29
C LEU A 38 12.30 -5.86 -16.24
N GLY A 39 12.56 -5.91 -17.54
CA GLY A 39 11.55 -6.32 -18.51
C GLY A 39 11.48 -7.85 -18.64
N PRO A 40 10.41 -8.39 -19.29
CA PRO A 40 10.22 -9.82 -19.44
C PRO A 40 11.34 -10.51 -20.19
N GLU A 41 12.08 -9.82 -21.05
CA GLU A 41 13.23 -10.31 -21.78
C GLU A 41 14.36 -10.85 -20.87
N ASN A 42 14.45 -10.36 -19.65
CA ASN A 42 15.45 -10.79 -18.67
C ASN A 42 15.17 -12.19 -18.08
N PHE A 43 13.98 -12.74 -18.32
CA PHE A 43 13.52 -14.02 -17.77
C PHE A 43 13.47 -15.14 -18.82
N THR A 44 13.78 -14.85 -20.08
CA THR A 44 13.74 -15.82 -21.19
C THR A 44 14.72 -16.98 -21.00
N GLY A 45 15.83 -16.75 -20.28
CA GLY A 45 16.83 -17.75 -19.94
C GLY A 45 16.37 -18.78 -18.88
N ILE A 46 15.17 -18.65 -18.29
CA ILE A 46 14.60 -19.63 -17.35
C ILE A 46 13.79 -20.66 -18.17
N PRO A 47 14.30 -21.89 -18.36
CA PRO A 47 13.68 -22.84 -19.28
C PRO A 47 12.37 -23.43 -18.75
N GLU A 48 12.29 -23.63 -17.43
CA GLU A 48 11.09 -24.18 -16.80
C GLU A 48 10.00 -23.10 -16.70
N ARG A 49 8.84 -23.39 -17.28
CA ARG A 49 7.75 -22.42 -17.48
C ARG A 49 7.21 -21.87 -16.18
N GLY A 50 6.97 -22.72 -15.18
CA GLY A 50 6.44 -22.31 -13.88
C GLY A 50 7.46 -21.49 -13.08
N ALA A 51 8.74 -21.87 -13.10
CA ALA A 51 9.81 -21.11 -12.47
C ALA A 51 9.93 -19.71 -13.11
N ARG A 52 9.79 -19.63 -14.43
CA ARG A 52 9.80 -18.35 -15.16
C ARG A 52 8.60 -17.50 -14.77
N ALA A 53 7.38 -18.07 -14.66
CA ALA A 53 6.20 -17.36 -14.23
C ALA A 53 6.40 -16.79 -12.80
N LYS A 54 6.88 -17.60 -11.87
CA LYS A 54 7.17 -17.16 -10.49
C LYS A 54 8.17 -15.99 -10.48
N ALA A 55 9.25 -16.07 -11.25
CA ALA A 55 10.27 -15.03 -11.32
C ALA A 55 9.72 -13.72 -11.91
N LEU A 56 8.89 -13.79 -12.96
CA LEU A 56 8.21 -12.63 -13.54
C LEU A 56 7.28 -11.97 -12.52
N PHE A 57 6.53 -12.74 -11.74
CA PHE A 57 5.65 -12.19 -10.72
C PHE A 57 6.42 -11.59 -9.54
N VAL A 58 7.55 -12.16 -9.15
CA VAL A 58 8.43 -11.58 -8.14
C VAL A 58 8.92 -10.20 -8.60
N GLU A 59 9.30 -10.07 -9.86
CA GLU A 59 9.71 -8.77 -10.41
C GLU A 59 8.55 -7.77 -10.44
N ALA A 60 7.37 -8.16 -10.92
CA ALA A 60 6.15 -7.34 -10.87
C ALA A 60 5.78 -6.95 -9.43
N GLY A 61 6.12 -7.76 -8.46
CA GLY A 61 5.94 -7.54 -7.03
C GLY A 61 6.57 -6.24 -6.54
N LYS A 62 7.66 -5.78 -7.15
CA LYS A 62 8.29 -4.49 -6.82
C LYS A 62 7.30 -3.32 -7.00
N VAL A 63 6.43 -3.40 -8.01
CA VAL A 63 5.37 -2.42 -8.26
C VAL A 63 4.18 -2.66 -7.35
N LEU A 64 3.67 -3.91 -7.30
CA LEU A 64 2.47 -4.26 -6.54
C LEU A 64 2.58 -3.96 -5.04
N THR A 65 3.78 -4.07 -4.47
CA THR A 65 4.05 -3.77 -3.06
C THR A 65 4.53 -2.33 -2.81
N HIS A 66 4.70 -1.55 -3.87
CA HIS A 66 5.13 -0.15 -3.77
C HIS A 66 4.04 0.73 -3.15
N ALA A 67 4.43 1.80 -2.45
CA ALA A 67 3.48 2.72 -1.81
C ALA A 67 2.45 3.31 -2.78
N ARG A 68 2.82 3.51 -4.06
CA ARG A 68 1.89 4.01 -5.08
C ARG A 68 0.71 3.08 -5.34
N CYS A 69 0.89 1.77 -5.13
CA CYS A 69 -0.17 0.77 -5.25
C CYS A 69 -0.85 0.53 -3.90
N THR A 70 -0.08 0.25 -2.86
CA THR A 70 -0.61 -0.15 -1.55
C THR A 70 -1.39 0.96 -0.83
N ASN A 71 -1.13 2.24 -1.14
CA ASN A 71 -1.89 3.36 -0.59
C ASN A 71 -3.35 3.37 -1.08
N CYS A 72 -3.61 2.97 -2.34
CA CYS A 72 -4.96 2.84 -2.90
C CYS A 72 -5.57 1.46 -2.66
N HIS A 73 -4.76 0.47 -2.24
CA HIS A 73 -5.15 -0.88 -1.88
C HIS A 73 -4.98 -1.14 -0.36
N PRO A 74 -5.57 -0.31 0.54
CA PRO A 74 -5.38 -0.43 1.97
C PRO A 74 -6.10 -1.65 2.55
N ALA A 75 -5.57 -2.21 3.65
CA ALA A 75 -6.22 -3.28 4.38
C ALA A 75 -7.54 -2.85 5.07
N GLY A 76 -7.67 -1.56 5.38
CA GLY A 76 -8.85 -0.95 6.02
C GLY A 76 -9.68 -0.07 5.09
N ASP A 77 -10.53 0.75 5.68
CA ASP A 77 -11.41 1.68 4.94
C ASP A 77 -10.79 3.04 4.66
N SER A 78 -9.70 3.38 5.32
CA SER A 78 -9.01 4.64 5.06
C SER A 78 -7.90 4.44 4.03
N PRO A 79 -7.81 5.31 3.01
CA PRO A 79 -6.65 5.35 2.12
C PRO A 79 -5.38 5.66 2.90
N ARG A 80 -4.26 5.38 2.27
CA ARG A 80 -2.95 5.76 2.77
C ARG A 80 -2.33 6.82 1.87
N GLN A 81 -1.30 7.52 2.37
CA GLN A 81 -0.65 8.59 1.63
C GLN A 81 0.86 8.63 1.88
N GLY A 82 1.55 9.25 0.92
CA GLY A 82 2.99 9.44 0.96
C GLY A 82 3.77 8.13 0.78
N ASP A 83 5.09 8.23 0.79
CA ASP A 83 5.98 7.07 0.67
C ASP A 83 5.96 6.19 1.94
N PRO A 84 5.83 6.76 3.16
CA PRO A 84 5.69 5.95 4.36
C PRO A 84 4.34 5.22 4.49
N GLY A 85 3.37 5.45 3.61
CA GLY A 85 2.06 4.81 3.68
C GLY A 85 1.27 5.20 4.95
N LYS A 86 1.36 6.45 5.41
CA LYS A 86 0.59 6.96 6.55
C LYS A 86 -0.91 6.93 6.23
N LEU A 87 -1.75 6.92 7.25
CA LEU A 87 -3.18 7.15 7.04
C LEU A 87 -3.41 8.50 6.39
N HIS A 88 -4.45 8.58 5.56
CA HIS A 88 -4.79 9.80 4.83
C HIS A 88 -5.18 10.93 5.77
N GLU A 89 -4.68 12.12 5.48
CA GLU A 89 -4.98 13.34 6.23
C GLU A 89 -5.44 14.42 5.24
N PRO A 90 -6.62 15.03 5.44
CA PRO A 90 -7.57 14.78 6.53
C PRO A 90 -8.14 13.34 6.52
N PRO A 91 -8.67 12.85 7.66
CA PRO A 91 -9.25 11.51 7.73
C PRO A 91 -10.44 11.37 6.77
N VAL A 92 -10.36 10.37 5.90
CA VAL A 92 -11.43 9.99 4.98
C VAL A 92 -11.63 8.49 5.00
N THR A 93 -12.79 8.03 4.58
CA THR A 93 -13.11 6.60 4.47
C THR A 93 -13.56 6.27 3.05
N ARG A 94 -13.41 4.99 2.71
CA ARG A 94 -13.69 4.41 1.39
C ARG A 94 -15.06 4.81 0.82
N GLY A 95 -16.10 4.81 1.66
CA GLY A 95 -17.47 4.99 1.18
C GLY A 95 -17.94 3.91 0.21
N ALA A 96 -19.08 4.11 -0.39
CA ALA A 96 -19.60 3.22 -1.44
C ALA A 96 -18.75 3.34 -2.71
N GLY A 97 -18.38 2.20 -3.29
CA GLY A 97 -17.60 2.16 -4.55
C GLY A 97 -16.17 2.70 -4.47
N GLY A 98 -15.66 3.01 -3.29
CA GLY A 98 -14.28 3.50 -3.15
C GLY A 98 -14.10 5.01 -3.39
N HIS A 99 -15.16 5.76 -3.64
CA HIS A 99 -15.12 7.18 -4.00
C HIS A 99 -15.25 8.15 -2.81
N GLY A 100 -15.13 7.65 -1.59
CA GLY A 100 -15.33 8.43 -0.37
C GLY A 100 -16.79 8.48 0.06
N THR A 101 -17.10 9.29 1.05
CA THR A 101 -18.46 9.51 1.55
C THR A 101 -19.05 10.80 0.96
N PHE A 102 -20.36 11.02 1.14
CA PHE A 102 -21.02 12.26 0.70
C PHE A 102 -20.33 13.54 1.25
N LEU A 103 -19.83 13.50 2.48
CA LEU A 103 -19.16 14.65 3.09
C LEU A 103 -17.68 14.78 2.72
N ASN A 104 -17.04 13.67 2.31
CA ASN A 104 -15.62 13.58 2.02
C ASN A 104 -15.40 12.76 0.74
N ALA A 105 -16.01 13.20 -0.37
CA ALA A 105 -15.82 12.56 -1.66
C ALA A 105 -14.40 12.80 -2.17
N CYS A 106 -13.76 11.77 -2.70
CA CYS A 106 -12.37 11.84 -3.18
C CYS A 106 -12.18 12.97 -4.21
N HIS A 107 -13.10 13.10 -5.17
CA HIS A 107 -13.07 14.10 -6.23
C HIS A 107 -13.23 15.56 -5.75
N ALA A 108 -13.63 15.79 -4.48
CA ALA A 108 -13.68 17.13 -3.93
C ALA A 108 -12.28 17.77 -3.84
N CYS A 109 -11.24 16.93 -3.67
CA CYS A 109 -9.84 17.37 -3.62
C CYS A 109 -9.01 16.81 -4.78
N HIS A 110 -9.20 15.53 -5.16
CA HIS A 110 -8.45 14.88 -6.22
C HIS A 110 -9.14 15.06 -7.57
N GLN A 111 -8.52 15.83 -8.45
CA GLN A 111 -8.99 16.12 -9.79
C GLN A 111 -8.39 15.14 -10.80
N ASP A 112 -8.65 15.31 -12.10
CA ASP A 112 -8.15 14.45 -13.18
C ASP A 112 -6.63 14.54 -13.41
N ARG A 113 -5.93 15.37 -12.66
CA ARG A 113 -4.48 15.55 -12.68
C ARG A 113 -3.96 16.06 -11.35
N ASN A 114 -2.66 15.89 -11.11
CA ASN A 114 -2.00 16.50 -9.95
C ASN A 114 -2.23 18.01 -9.94
N SER A 115 -2.54 18.57 -8.76
CA SER A 115 -2.67 20.01 -8.60
C SER A 115 -1.33 20.69 -8.87
N PRO A 116 -1.29 21.78 -9.67
CA PRO A 116 -0.09 22.57 -9.87
C PRO A 116 0.28 23.40 -8.64
N ASP A 117 -0.71 23.79 -7.83
CA ASP A 117 -0.57 24.79 -6.76
C ASP A 117 -0.55 24.19 -5.37
N ALA A 118 -0.82 22.89 -5.23
CA ALA A 118 -0.89 22.20 -3.95
C ALA A 118 -0.35 20.76 -4.05
N PRO A 119 0.14 20.15 -2.96
CA PRO A 119 0.64 18.78 -2.97
C PRO A 119 -0.50 17.73 -3.04
N VAL A 120 -1.58 18.04 -3.74
CA VAL A 120 -2.74 17.16 -3.92
C VAL A 120 -2.58 16.36 -5.21
N PRO A 121 -2.52 15.02 -5.14
CA PRO A 121 -2.46 14.17 -6.31
C PRO A 121 -3.81 14.10 -7.03
N GLY A 122 -3.77 13.77 -8.31
CA GLY A 122 -4.96 13.54 -9.10
C GLY A 122 -4.69 12.72 -10.34
N ALA A 123 -5.70 11.97 -10.73
CA ALA A 123 -5.82 11.23 -11.99
C ALA A 123 -7.31 11.01 -12.28
N PRO A 124 -7.68 10.72 -13.52
CA PRO A 124 -9.06 10.41 -13.88
C PRO A 124 -9.63 9.28 -12.98
N MET A 125 -10.88 9.44 -12.56
CA MET A 125 -11.60 8.45 -11.75
C MET A 125 -10.90 8.09 -10.44
N TRP A 126 -10.33 9.07 -9.73
CA TRP A 126 -9.63 8.85 -8.44
C TRP A 126 -10.52 8.15 -7.41
N HIS A 127 -10.17 6.93 -7.05
CA HIS A 127 -10.90 6.11 -6.08
C HIS A 127 -10.01 5.02 -5.45
N LEU A 128 -10.50 4.39 -4.39
CA LEU A 128 -9.85 3.22 -3.80
C LEU A 128 -10.26 1.94 -4.52
N ALA A 129 -9.33 1.02 -4.63
CA ALA A 129 -9.61 -0.35 -5.07
C ALA A 129 -10.67 -1.03 -4.19
N PRO A 130 -11.41 -2.03 -4.67
CA PRO A 130 -12.36 -2.79 -3.86
C PRO A 130 -11.70 -3.33 -2.58
N ARG A 131 -12.46 -3.43 -1.48
CA ARG A 131 -11.94 -3.94 -0.20
C ARG A 131 -11.34 -5.35 -0.31
N SER A 132 -11.89 -6.17 -1.19
CA SER A 132 -11.36 -7.50 -1.50
C SER A 132 -9.95 -7.47 -2.08
N MET A 133 -9.51 -6.33 -2.63
CA MET A 133 -8.19 -6.10 -3.20
C MET A 133 -7.26 -5.35 -2.21
N ALA A 134 -7.29 -5.69 -0.93
CA ALA A 134 -6.33 -5.18 0.03
C ALA A 134 -4.94 -5.79 -0.24
N TRP A 135 -3.92 -4.93 -0.43
CA TRP A 135 -2.52 -5.35 -0.70
C TRP A 135 -1.55 -4.92 0.39
N HIS A 136 -1.89 -3.88 1.13
CA HIS A 136 -1.03 -3.37 2.20
C HIS A 136 -0.77 -4.44 3.27
N GLY A 137 0.49 -4.85 3.41
CA GLY A 137 0.92 -5.87 4.37
C GLY A 137 0.62 -7.31 3.94
N VAL A 138 0.18 -7.53 2.68
CA VAL A 138 -0.10 -8.86 2.14
C VAL A 138 1.17 -9.46 1.54
N ALA A 139 1.44 -10.74 1.80
CA ALA A 139 2.57 -11.46 1.21
C ALA A 139 2.38 -11.61 -0.31
N LEU A 140 3.49 -11.60 -1.06
CA LEU A 140 3.45 -11.60 -2.52
C LEU A 140 2.74 -12.82 -3.10
N ALA A 141 2.92 -14.00 -2.52
CA ALA A 141 2.21 -15.22 -2.91
C ALA A 141 0.69 -15.08 -2.77
N GLN A 142 0.23 -14.48 -1.67
CA GLN A 142 -1.20 -14.24 -1.43
C GLN A 142 -1.75 -13.17 -2.39
N LEU A 143 -0.96 -12.16 -2.73
CA LEU A 143 -1.32 -11.13 -3.69
C LEU A 143 -1.47 -11.73 -5.08
N CYS A 144 -0.55 -12.61 -5.49
CA CYS A 144 -0.64 -13.36 -6.73
C CYS A 144 -1.93 -14.20 -6.81
N ALA A 145 -2.23 -14.96 -5.77
CA ALA A 145 -3.47 -15.74 -5.70
C ALA A 145 -4.71 -14.82 -5.77
N GLN A 146 -4.66 -13.65 -5.15
CA GLN A 146 -5.75 -12.67 -5.19
C GLN A 146 -5.99 -12.13 -6.60
N LEU A 147 -4.94 -11.80 -7.35
CA LEU A 147 -5.08 -11.33 -8.73
C LEU A 147 -5.73 -12.36 -9.66
N LYS A 148 -5.56 -13.65 -9.36
CA LYS A 148 -6.16 -14.77 -10.14
C LYS A 148 -7.59 -15.08 -9.74
N ASP A 149 -8.09 -14.53 -8.65
CA ASP A 149 -9.42 -14.82 -8.10
C ASP A 149 -10.40 -13.68 -8.46
N PRO A 150 -11.34 -13.89 -9.41
CA PRO A 150 -12.33 -12.88 -9.79
C PRO A 150 -13.18 -12.36 -8.63
N THR A 151 -13.43 -13.18 -7.62
CA THR A 151 -14.20 -12.76 -6.45
C THR A 151 -13.47 -11.75 -5.58
N ARG A 152 -12.15 -11.62 -5.74
CA ARG A 152 -11.26 -10.78 -4.95
C ARG A 152 -10.56 -9.68 -5.72
N ASN A 153 -10.58 -9.72 -7.06
CA ASN A 153 -9.84 -8.80 -7.93
C ASN A 153 -10.74 -7.78 -8.66
N GLY A 154 -11.96 -7.57 -8.19
CA GLY A 154 -12.92 -6.68 -8.84
C GLY A 154 -13.61 -7.32 -10.04
N ASN A 155 -13.77 -8.63 -10.04
CA ASN A 155 -14.43 -9.44 -11.08
C ASN A 155 -13.74 -9.34 -12.46
N ARG A 156 -12.40 -9.31 -12.46
CA ARG A 156 -11.60 -9.25 -13.69
C ARG A 156 -10.99 -10.62 -14.00
N ASN A 157 -10.93 -10.97 -15.30
CA ASN A 157 -10.06 -12.03 -15.78
C ASN A 157 -8.62 -11.51 -15.92
N LEU A 158 -7.65 -12.41 -16.20
CA LEU A 158 -6.24 -12.03 -16.26
C LEU A 158 -5.92 -11.05 -17.40
N GLU A 159 -6.61 -11.15 -18.53
CA GLU A 159 -6.47 -10.19 -19.62
C GLU A 159 -6.90 -8.78 -19.20
N GLN A 160 -8.03 -8.68 -18.51
CA GLN A 160 -8.51 -7.41 -17.95
C GLN A 160 -7.59 -6.85 -16.85
N ILE A 161 -6.90 -7.72 -16.09
CA ILE A 161 -5.88 -7.30 -15.13
C ILE A 161 -4.67 -6.71 -15.86
N ILE A 162 -4.22 -7.35 -16.93
CA ILE A 162 -3.12 -6.85 -17.77
C ILE A 162 -3.51 -5.47 -18.36
N GLU A 163 -4.69 -5.38 -18.98
CA GLU A 163 -5.16 -4.13 -19.60
C GLU A 163 -5.27 -2.99 -18.58
N HIS A 164 -5.89 -3.26 -17.42
CA HIS A 164 -5.97 -2.30 -16.32
C HIS A 164 -4.57 -1.87 -15.84
N SER A 165 -3.66 -2.79 -15.69
CA SER A 165 -2.30 -2.50 -15.21
C SER A 165 -1.47 -1.71 -16.22
N ALA A 166 -1.61 -2.01 -17.50
CA ALA A 166 -0.82 -1.43 -18.58
C ALA A 166 -1.32 -0.06 -19.05
N HIS A 167 -2.65 0.19 -18.98
CA HIS A 167 -3.24 1.32 -19.72
C HIS A 167 -4.18 2.19 -18.89
N ASP A 168 -4.62 1.77 -17.70
CA ASP A 168 -5.53 2.60 -16.89
C ASP A 168 -4.81 3.88 -16.41
N PRO A 169 -5.38 5.08 -16.65
CA PRO A 169 -4.76 6.35 -16.26
C PRO A 169 -4.60 6.51 -14.75
N LEU A 170 -5.51 5.95 -13.93
CA LEU A 170 -5.37 5.98 -12.47
C LEU A 170 -4.18 5.14 -12.01
N VAL A 171 -3.96 3.97 -12.62
CA VAL A 171 -2.76 3.15 -12.38
C VAL A 171 -1.52 3.87 -12.86
N GLY A 172 -1.58 4.51 -14.04
CA GLY A 172 -0.49 5.30 -14.64
C GLY A 172 0.02 6.43 -13.76
N TRP A 173 -0.84 6.98 -12.91
CA TRP A 173 -0.43 7.97 -11.91
C TRP A 173 0.72 7.47 -11.03
N ALA A 174 0.85 6.19 -10.80
CA ALA A 174 1.93 5.63 -9.98
C ALA A 174 3.33 6.00 -10.48
N TRP A 175 3.50 6.25 -11.76
CA TRP A 175 4.78 6.66 -12.39
C TRP A 175 4.93 8.17 -12.58
N ALA A 176 3.84 8.93 -12.40
CA ALA A 176 3.85 10.39 -12.45
C ALA A 176 3.15 11.00 -11.21
N PRO A 177 3.54 10.63 -9.97
CA PRO A 177 2.79 10.96 -8.75
C PRO A 177 2.91 12.43 -8.32
N GLY A 178 3.72 13.22 -9.02
CA GLY A 178 3.99 14.60 -8.68
C GLY A 178 5.05 14.77 -7.58
N PRO A 179 5.39 16.02 -7.23
CA PRO A 179 6.48 16.34 -6.30
C PRO A 179 6.33 15.69 -4.93
N GLY A 180 7.44 15.33 -4.30
CA GLY A 180 7.47 14.78 -2.94
C GLY A 180 6.97 13.34 -2.82
N ARG A 181 6.82 12.62 -3.94
CA ARG A 181 6.40 11.21 -3.99
C ARG A 181 7.34 10.42 -4.89
N THR A 182 7.90 9.33 -4.38
CA THR A 182 8.72 8.43 -5.18
C THR A 182 7.84 7.71 -6.21
N PRO A 183 8.13 7.78 -7.52
CA PRO A 183 7.43 6.99 -8.53
C PRO A 183 7.58 5.49 -8.31
N ALA A 184 6.65 4.70 -8.81
CA ALA A 184 6.79 3.26 -8.89
C ALA A 184 7.99 2.87 -9.79
N PRO A 185 8.62 1.70 -9.58
CA PRO A 185 9.76 1.27 -10.39
C PRO A 185 9.43 1.11 -11.87
N GLY A 186 10.34 1.47 -12.74
CA GLY A 186 10.22 1.32 -14.19
C GLY A 186 9.16 2.20 -14.83
N THR A 187 8.30 1.63 -15.66
CA THR A 187 7.19 2.30 -16.35
C THR A 187 5.92 1.46 -16.29
N GLN A 188 4.76 2.09 -16.47
CA GLN A 188 3.47 1.39 -16.53
C GLN A 188 3.45 0.33 -17.63
N GLU A 189 3.96 0.66 -18.81
CA GLU A 189 4.07 -0.26 -19.95
C GLU A 189 4.90 -1.51 -19.60
N ARG A 190 6.07 -1.31 -18.97
CA ARG A 190 6.94 -2.42 -18.56
C ARG A 190 6.28 -3.30 -17.50
N PHE A 191 5.56 -2.71 -16.57
CA PHE A 191 4.79 -3.44 -15.57
C PHE A 191 3.69 -4.28 -16.23
N GLY A 192 2.93 -3.71 -17.18
CA GLY A 192 1.94 -4.45 -17.96
C GLY A 192 2.56 -5.61 -18.75
N ALA A 193 3.73 -5.38 -19.38
CA ALA A 193 4.46 -6.43 -20.12
C ALA A 193 4.92 -7.57 -19.20
N LEU A 194 5.35 -7.28 -17.97
CA LEU A 194 5.68 -8.32 -16.98
C LEU A 194 4.47 -9.18 -16.63
N LEU A 195 3.31 -8.57 -16.40
CA LEU A 195 2.07 -9.30 -16.10
C LEU A 195 1.61 -10.13 -17.30
N ALA A 196 1.73 -9.60 -18.51
CA ALA A 196 1.41 -10.35 -19.73
C ALA A 196 2.32 -11.59 -19.88
N ALA A 197 3.62 -11.43 -19.71
CA ALA A 197 4.58 -12.53 -19.77
C ALA A 197 4.37 -13.56 -18.63
N TRP A 198 3.99 -13.10 -17.44
CA TRP A 198 3.60 -13.97 -16.33
C TRP A 198 2.39 -14.85 -16.68
N VAL A 199 1.36 -14.26 -17.27
CA VAL A 199 0.15 -14.99 -17.71
C VAL A 199 0.50 -15.97 -18.83
N GLU A 200 1.28 -15.55 -19.82
CA GLU A 200 1.77 -16.42 -20.92
C GLU A 200 2.59 -17.60 -20.36
N ALA A 201 3.39 -17.37 -19.34
CA ALA A 201 4.17 -18.40 -18.66
C ALA A 201 3.35 -19.34 -17.75
N GLY A 202 2.03 -19.17 -17.65
CA GLY A 202 1.13 -20.05 -16.90
C GLY A 202 0.59 -19.47 -15.61
N ALA A 203 0.93 -18.22 -15.27
CA ALA A 203 0.44 -17.49 -14.10
C ALA A 203 0.69 -18.21 -12.76
N ASP A 204 1.81 -18.94 -12.62
CA ASP A 204 2.19 -19.56 -11.36
C ASP A 204 2.62 -18.50 -10.35
N CYS A 205 2.21 -18.73 -9.09
CA CYS A 205 2.52 -17.83 -7.99
C CYS A 205 3.83 -18.25 -7.30
N PRO A 206 4.62 -17.27 -6.80
CA PRO A 206 5.75 -17.58 -5.94
C PRO A 206 5.26 -18.24 -4.64
N ASP A 207 6.19 -18.91 -3.97
CA ASP A 207 5.95 -19.61 -2.69
C ASP A 207 5.79 -18.64 -1.52
#